data_e978a889082c991c4fbe9ee18b77fb6d
#
_entry.id   e978a889082c991c4fbe9ee18b77fb6d
#
_cell.length_a   1.000
_cell.length_b   1.000
_cell.length_c   1.000
_cell.angle_alpha   90.00
_cell.angle_beta   90.00
_cell.angle_gamma   90.00
#
_symmetry.space_group_name_H-M   'P 1'
#
loop_
_entity.id
_entity.type
_entity.pdbx_description
1 polymer ?
#
loop_
_entity_poly.entity_id
_entity_poly.type
_entity_poly.pdbx_seq_one_letter_code
_entity_poly.pdbx_strand_id
1 'polypeptide(L)'
;MSAYLFGQLSDPNIKVLHPYFDKFIDQAANIEWDITKDILYIEGEPVTDLDSIFMRSNVFEENTPKKYNNYYLMSNYIQSHKVVKYNKKYHYETVTKLHNLIIAKQLGLRIPHTEVTEKSNRTDTILKPVTGGQHTIEGNTAVYPCIIQQKITGKNKRLYVINDKHFAFEVVTDKLDYRDDPASSVIVTEIDNVTIEKVKHLMHRLNLNFGASDFMEDEEGLWYLETNTNPMFVAFDKQVEGKLSKAIRQELNNI
;
A
#
# COMPACT_ATOMS: atom_id res chain seq x y z
N MET A 1 19.29 -10.00 -13.98
CA MET A 1 17.96 -10.25 -13.37
C MET A 1 16.94 -9.38 -14.08
N SER A 2 16.02 -9.99 -14.84
CA SER A 2 15.01 -9.27 -15.62
C SER A 2 13.84 -8.87 -14.70
N ALA A 3 13.50 -7.59 -14.67
CA ALA A 3 12.44 -7.07 -13.83
C ALA A 3 11.26 -6.59 -14.66
N TYR A 4 10.11 -7.14 -14.35
CA TYR A 4 8.86 -6.87 -15.04
C TYR A 4 7.99 -5.90 -14.24
N LEU A 5 7.24 -5.07 -14.94
CA LEU A 5 6.19 -4.23 -14.40
C LEU A 5 4.84 -4.73 -14.93
N PHE A 6 3.92 -5.08 -14.02
CA PHE A 6 2.56 -5.51 -14.36
C PHE A 6 1.54 -4.48 -13.89
N GLY A 7 0.69 -4.02 -14.79
CA GLY A 7 -0.38 -3.07 -14.48
C GLY A 7 -0.94 -2.41 -15.72
N GLN A 8 -1.45 -1.19 -15.57
CA GLN A 8 -1.98 -0.37 -16.67
C GLN A 8 -1.28 0.98 -16.69
N LEU A 9 -0.88 1.45 -17.90
CA LEU A 9 -0.24 2.77 -18.04
C LEU A 9 -1.17 3.95 -17.75
N SER A 10 -2.48 3.72 -17.66
CA SER A 10 -3.45 4.69 -17.16
C SER A 10 -3.35 4.90 -15.63
N ASP A 11 -2.80 3.93 -14.86
CA ASP A 11 -2.45 4.15 -13.46
C ASP A 11 -1.20 5.05 -13.38
N PRO A 12 -1.29 6.26 -12.78
CA PRO A 12 -0.16 7.17 -12.68
C PRO A 12 1.07 6.55 -11.98
N ASN A 13 0.86 5.62 -11.06
CA ASN A 13 1.95 4.94 -10.33
C ASN A 13 2.69 3.95 -11.25
N ILE A 14 1.98 3.22 -12.09
CA ILE A 14 2.59 2.35 -13.11
C ILE A 14 3.32 3.21 -14.15
N LYS A 15 2.72 4.31 -14.58
CA LYS A 15 3.32 5.21 -15.56
C LYS A 15 4.68 5.77 -15.13
N VAL A 16 4.83 6.17 -13.86
CA VAL A 16 6.11 6.69 -13.35
C VAL A 16 7.15 5.60 -13.10
N LEU A 17 6.72 4.35 -12.83
CA LEU A 17 7.63 3.20 -12.70
C LEU A 17 8.10 2.66 -14.04
N HIS A 18 7.29 2.75 -15.09
CA HIS A 18 7.55 2.11 -16.37
C HIS A 18 8.97 2.33 -16.93
N PRO A 19 9.58 3.55 -16.86
CA PRO A 19 10.93 3.77 -17.37
C PRO A 19 12.05 3.04 -16.61
N TYR A 20 11.78 2.50 -15.43
CA TYR A 20 12.78 1.82 -14.58
C TYR A 20 12.77 0.29 -14.71
N PHE A 21 11.78 -0.29 -15.42
CA PHE A 21 11.63 -1.73 -15.57
C PHE A 21 12.05 -2.20 -16.96
N ASP A 22 12.54 -3.43 -17.04
CA ASP A 22 13.06 -4.00 -18.28
C ASP A 22 11.94 -4.38 -19.24
N LYS A 23 10.82 -4.86 -18.71
CA LYS A 23 9.65 -5.29 -19.47
C LYS A 23 8.34 -4.86 -18.81
N PHE A 24 7.32 -4.60 -19.62
CA PHE A 24 5.99 -4.25 -19.19
C PHE A 24 4.96 -5.28 -19.63
N ILE A 25 4.05 -5.65 -18.73
CA ILE A 25 2.89 -6.50 -19.00
C ILE A 25 1.65 -5.69 -18.73
N ASP A 26 0.87 -5.40 -19.77
CA ASP A 26 -0.45 -4.79 -19.58
C ASP A 26 -1.39 -5.78 -18.88
N GLN A 27 -2.12 -5.31 -17.87
CA GLN A 27 -3.09 -6.13 -17.13
C GLN A 27 -4.19 -6.69 -18.04
N ALA A 28 -4.48 -6.05 -19.19
CA ALA A 28 -5.46 -6.49 -20.17
C ALA A 28 -4.86 -7.37 -21.30
N ALA A 29 -3.55 -7.65 -21.27
CA ALA A 29 -2.87 -8.49 -22.24
C ALA A 29 -3.47 -9.91 -22.33
N ASN A 30 -3.13 -10.63 -23.37
CA ASN A 30 -3.42 -12.07 -23.45
C ASN A 30 -2.37 -12.82 -22.64
N ILE A 31 -2.76 -13.36 -21.48
CA ILE A 31 -1.88 -14.07 -20.56
C ILE A 31 -2.40 -15.48 -20.39
N GLU A 32 -1.54 -16.45 -20.65
CA GLU A 32 -1.85 -17.88 -20.59
C GLU A 32 -0.79 -18.59 -19.75
N TRP A 33 -1.21 -19.54 -18.92
CA TRP A 33 -0.32 -20.44 -18.21
C TRP A 33 -0.70 -21.88 -18.56
N ASP A 34 0.13 -22.55 -19.35
CA ASP A 34 0.03 -23.98 -19.57
C ASP A 34 0.58 -24.71 -18.34
N ILE A 35 -0.31 -25.04 -17.43
CA ILE A 35 0.06 -25.68 -16.15
C ILE A 35 0.69 -27.06 -16.39
N THR A 36 0.33 -27.75 -17.48
CA THR A 36 0.87 -29.10 -17.80
C THR A 36 2.33 -29.05 -18.20
N LYS A 37 2.70 -28.03 -18.97
CA LYS A 37 4.08 -27.79 -19.43
C LYS A 37 4.85 -26.85 -18.51
N ASP A 38 4.13 -26.19 -17.60
CA ASP A 38 4.63 -25.15 -16.72
C ASP A 38 5.26 -23.96 -17.48
N ILE A 39 4.57 -23.50 -18.52
CA ILE A 39 5.02 -22.38 -19.36
C ILE A 39 4.01 -21.24 -19.30
N LEU A 40 4.48 -20.04 -18.91
CA LEU A 40 3.72 -18.80 -18.98
C LEU A 40 3.90 -18.17 -20.36
N TYR A 41 2.82 -17.74 -20.99
CA TYR A 41 2.83 -17.01 -22.26
C TYR A 41 2.22 -15.62 -22.06
N ILE A 42 2.80 -14.62 -22.73
CA ILE A 42 2.25 -13.26 -22.81
C ILE A 42 2.20 -12.89 -24.29
N GLU A 43 1.00 -12.56 -24.79
CA GLU A 43 0.71 -12.30 -26.21
C GLU A 43 1.19 -13.43 -27.13
N GLY A 44 1.08 -14.69 -26.66
CA GLY A 44 1.50 -15.89 -27.38
C GLY A 44 2.99 -16.24 -27.28
N GLU A 45 3.82 -15.37 -26.72
CA GLU A 45 5.26 -15.61 -26.57
C GLU A 45 5.59 -16.21 -25.18
N PRO A 46 6.43 -17.26 -25.10
CA PRO A 46 6.80 -17.87 -23.84
C PRO A 46 7.70 -16.93 -23.01
N VAL A 47 7.42 -16.84 -21.71
CA VAL A 47 8.21 -16.06 -20.75
C VAL A 47 9.25 -16.95 -20.09
N THR A 48 10.52 -16.67 -20.31
CA THR A 48 11.65 -17.49 -19.83
C THR A 48 12.56 -16.80 -18.84
N ASP A 49 12.36 -15.49 -18.61
CA ASP A 49 13.29 -14.64 -17.85
C ASP A 49 12.60 -13.75 -16.81
N LEU A 50 11.46 -14.21 -16.27
CA LEU A 50 10.74 -13.50 -15.21
C LEU A 50 11.41 -13.74 -13.84
N ASP A 51 12.43 -12.94 -13.53
CA ASP A 51 13.15 -13.04 -12.26
C ASP A 51 12.44 -12.29 -11.14
N SER A 52 11.98 -11.08 -11.44
CA SER A 52 11.31 -10.21 -10.47
C SER A 52 10.17 -9.41 -11.11
N ILE A 53 9.17 -9.03 -10.31
CA ILE A 53 8.00 -8.30 -10.80
C ILE A 53 7.44 -7.34 -9.75
N PHE A 54 7.08 -6.13 -10.20
CA PHE A 54 6.19 -5.24 -9.47
C PHE A 54 4.79 -5.34 -10.07
N MET A 55 3.80 -5.63 -9.24
CA MET A 55 2.41 -5.78 -9.67
C MET A 55 1.51 -4.76 -8.98
N ARG A 56 0.68 -4.10 -9.78
CA ARG A 56 -0.34 -3.20 -9.26
C ARG A 56 -1.60 -3.29 -10.12
N SER A 57 -2.75 -3.53 -9.46
CA SER A 57 -4.06 -3.35 -10.10
C SER A 57 -4.43 -1.87 -10.09
N ASN A 58 -4.97 -1.38 -11.21
CA ASN A 58 -5.43 0.00 -11.33
C ASN A 58 -6.69 0.21 -10.48
N VAL A 59 -6.60 1.11 -9.50
CA VAL A 59 -7.71 1.45 -8.61
C VAL A 59 -8.56 2.62 -9.12
N PHE A 60 -8.14 3.26 -10.23
CA PHE A 60 -8.81 4.41 -10.84
C PHE A 60 -9.77 4.01 -11.96
N GLU A 61 -9.75 2.76 -12.38
CA GLU A 61 -10.60 2.24 -13.44
C GLU A 61 -11.35 0.98 -12.99
N GLU A 62 -12.48 0.73 -13.64
CA GLU A 62 -13.21 -0.50 -13.41
C GLU A 62 -12.36 -1.73 -13.77
N ASN A 63 -12.33 -2.68 -12.87
CA ASN A 63 -11.58 -3.92 -13.04
C ASN A 63 -12.44 -4.93 -13.82
N THR A 64 -12.26 -4.99 -15.14
CA THR A 64 -12.99 -5.96 -15.98
C THR A 64 -12.67 -7.40 -15.57
N PRO A 65 -13.55 -8.39 -15.85
CA PRO A 65 -13.29 -9.80 -15.56
C PRO A 65 -11.93 -10.30 -16.10
N LYS A 66 -11.52 -9.85 -17.29
CA LYS A 66 -10.22 -10.20 -17.87
C LYS A 66 -9.06 -9.66 -17.04
N LYS A 67 -9.08 -8.37 -16.68
CA LYS A 67 -8.04 -7.73 -15.85
C LYS A 67 -7.94 -8.40 -14.47
N TYR A 68 -9.08 -8.69 -13.86
CA TYR A 68 -9.17 -9.38 -12.59
C TYR A 68 -8.54 -10.78 -12.67
N ASN A 69 -8.97 -11.59 -13.64
CA ASN A 69 -8.45 -12.94 -13.82
C ASN A 69 -6.95 -12.95 -14.14
N ASN A 70 -6.46 -12.03 -14.97
CA ASN A 70 -5.03 -11.89 -15.27
C ASN A 70 -4.21 -11.57 -14.03
N TYR A 71 -4.72 -10.68 -13.14
CA TYR A 71 -4.04 -10.39 -11.87
C TYR A 71 -3.93 -11.63 -10.99
N TYR A 72 -5.00 -12.42 -10.88
CA TYR A 72 -5.00 -13.68 -10.11
C TYR A 72 -4.14 -14.75 -10.77
N LEU A 73 -4.18 -14.91 -12.09
CA LEU A 73 -3.31 -15.83 -12.83
C LEU A 73 -1.84 -15.52 -12.53
N MET A 74 -1.42 -14.28 -12.75
CA MET A 74 -0.05 -13.83 -12.46
C MET A 74 0.33 -14.02 -10.99
N SER A 75 -0.59 -13.72 -10.06
CA SER A 75 -0.35 -13.90 -8.61
C SER A 75 -0.12 -15.37 -8.27
N ASN A 76 -0.91 -16.30 -8.83
CA ASN A 76 -0.74 -17.74 -8.62
C ASN A 76 0.56 -18.26 -9.25
N TYR A 77 0.87 -17.83 -10.49
CA TYR A 77 2.13 -18.17 -11.13
C TYR A 77 3.32 -17.77 -10.26
N ILE A 78 3.35 -16.52 -9.78
CA ILE A 78 4.43 -15.99 -8.93
C ILE A 78 4.52 -16.75 -7.61
N GLN A 79 3.40 -17.13 -6.99
CA GLN A 79 3.40 -17.92 -5.75
C GLN A 79 4.00 -19.30 -5.95
N SER A 80 3.80 -19.92 -7.12
CA SER A 80 4.26 -21.25 -7.45
C SER A 80 5.73 -21.28 -7.94
N HIS A 81 6.32 -20.12 -8.28
CA HIS A 81 7.65 -20.00 -8.86
C HIS A 81 8.59 -19.14 -8.01
N LYS A 82 9.89 -19.22 -8.30
CA LYS A 82 10.93 -18.42 -7.63
C LYS A 82 10.99 -16.97 -8.15
N VAL A 83 9.85 -16.39 -8.47
CA VAL A 83 9.78 -14.99 -8.90
C VAL A 83 9.79 -14.09 -7.68
N VAL A 84 10.62 -13.05 -7.69
CA VAL A 84 10.69 -12.05 -6.62
C VAL A 84 9.55 -11.04 -6.78
N LYS A 85 8.83 -10.77 -5.71
CA LYS A 85 7.73 -9.79 -5.68
C LYS A 85 7.62 -9.16 -4.29
N TYR A 86 7.34 -7.86 -4.24
CA TYR A 86 6.97 -7.21 -2.98
C TYR A 86 5.75 -7.86 -2.35
N ASN A 87 5.78 -7.97 -1.03
CA ASN A 87 4.67 -8.49 -0.22
C ASN A 87 4.21 -9.89 -0.67
N LYS A 88 5.12 -10.71 -1.23
CA LYS A 88 4.79 -12.04 -1.75
C LYS A 88 4.15 -12.95 -0.69
N LYS A 89 4.60 -12.83 0.56
CA LYS A 89 4.11 -13.63 1.71
C LYS A 89 2.93 -12.99 2.44
N TYR A 90 2.45 -11.83 1.97
CA TYR A 90 1.31 -11.16 2.56
C TYR A 90 0.00 -11.83 2.15
N HIS A 91 -0.84 -12.11 3.13
CA HIS A 91 -2.17 -12.68 2.92
C HIS A 91 -3.24 -11.68 3.34
N TYR A 92 -3.94 -11.11 2.37
CA TYR A 92 -4.96 -10.09 2.60
C TYR A 92 -6.08 -10.56 3.53
N GLU A 93 -6.48 -11.83 3.45
CA GLU A 93 -7.56 -12.39 4.27
C GLU A 93 -7.21 -12.50 5.75
N THR A 94 -5.92 -12.60 6.09
CA THR A 94 -5.45 -12.75 7.47
C THR A 94 -4.97 -11.46 8.10
N VAL A 95 -4.73 -10.40 7.32
CA VAL A 95 -4.16 -9.14 7.79
C VAL A 95 -5.12 -8.00 7.48
N THR A 96 -5.93 -7.64 8.46
CA THR A 96 -6.90 -6.54 8.39
C THR A 96 -6.32 -5.25 9.00
N LYS A 97 -7.03 -4.13 8.81
CA LYS A 97 -6.73 -2.85 9.51
C LYS A 97 -6.65 -3.04 11.03
N LEU A 98 -7.52 -3.90 11.58
CA LEU A 98 -7.55 -4.18 13.03
C LEU A 98 -6.27 -4.90 13.47
N HIS A 99 -5.82 -5.88 12.71
CA HIS A 99 -4.57 -6.60 13.00
C HIS A 99 -3.36 -5.66 12.95
N ASN A 100 -3.32 -4.73 11.99
CA ASN A 100 -2.29 -3.69 11.92
C ASN A 100 -2.25 -2.86 13.20
N LEU A 101 -3.39 -2.39 13.70
CA LEU A 101 -3.48 -1.61 14.94
C LEU A 101 -3.05 -2.42 16.18
N ILE A 102 -3.45 -3.70 16.26
CA ILE A 102 -3.06 -4.58 17.36
C ILE A 102 -1.54 -4.76 17.40
N ILE A 103 -0.92 -5.07 16.25
CA ILE A 103 0.55 -5.24 16.17
C ILE A 103 1.26 -3.92 16.44
N ALA A 104 0.78 -2.80 15.90
CA ALA A 104 1.33 -1.47 16.16
C ALA A 104 1.37 -1.16 17.67
N LYS A 105 0.26 -1.41 18.37
CA LYS A 105 0.17 -1.26 19.82
C LYS A 105 1.17 -2.16 20.55
N GLN A 106 1.29 -3.44 20.16
CA GLN A 106 2.23 -4.39 20.77
C GLN A 106 3.69 -3.96 20.61
N LEU A 107 4.02 -3.26 19.52
CA LEU A 107 5.34 -2.70 19.25
C LEU A 107 5.57 -1.33 19.91
N GLY A 108 4.59 -0.84 20.68
CA GLY A 108 4.67 0.45 21.36
C GLY A 108 4.55 1.66 20.43
N LEU A 109 3.92 1.50 19.27
CA LEU A 109 3.41 2.63 18.50
C LEU A 109 2.15 3.15 19.22
N ARG A 110 2.02 4.47 19.33
CA ARG A 110 0.82 5.09 19.87
C ARG A 110 -0.29 4.96 18.83
N ILE A 111 -1.44 4.42 19.22
CA ILE A 111 -2.64 4.34 18.38
C ILE A 111 -3.77 5.15 19.00
N PRO A 112 -4.66 5.80 18.22
CA PRO A 112 -5.85 6.43 18.75
C PRO A 112 -6.76 5.41 19.47
N HIS A 113 -7.54 5.86 20.44
CA HIS A 113 -8.57 4.99 21.04
C HIS A 113 -9.46 4.42 19.92
N THR A 114 -9.61 3.12 19.88
CA THR A 114 -10.27 2.41 18.78
C THR A 114 -11.20 1.33 19.32
N GLU A 115 -12.44 1.35 18.86
CA GLU A 115 -13.49 0.37 19.17
C GLU A 115 -14.03 -0.23 17.86
N VAL A 116 -14.51 -1.46 17.91
CA VAL A 116 -15.28 -2.06 16.81
C VAL A 116 -16.68 -2.29 17.33
N THR A 117 -17.60 -1.42 16.95
CA THR A 117 -18.96 -1.38 17.49
C THR A 117 -19.88 -0.64 16.54
N GLU A 118 -21.18 -0.70 16.80
CA GLU A 118 -22.19 0.13 16.10
C GLU A 118 -22.31 1.53 16.73
N LYS A 119 -21.90 1.69 18.00
CA LYS A 119 -22.05 2.97 18.72
C LYS A 119 -20.95 3.12 19.77
N SER A 120 -20.30 4.27 19.79
CA SER A 120 -19.38 4.70 20.85
C SER A 120 -20.03 5.77 21.73
N ASN A 121 -19.64 5.80 23.00
CA ASN A 121 -20.01 6.87 23.92
C ASN A 121 -19.15 8.14 23.75
N ARG A 122 -18.11 8.08 22.94
CA ARG A 122 -17.26 9.22 22.58
C ARG A 122 -17.91 10.04 21.48
N THR A 123 -17.67 11.35 21.49
CA THR A 123 -18.18 12.29 20.47
C THR A 123 -17.09 12.78 19.52
N ASP A 124 -15.82 12.66 19.90
CA ASP A 124 -14.62 13.05 19.16
C ASP A 124 -14.12 11.88 18.29
N THR A 125 -14.97 11.32 17.42
CA THR A 125 -14.68 10.09 16.72
C THR A 125 -14.93 10.17 15.21
N ILE A 126 -14.26 9.27 14.51
CA ILE A 126 -14.41 9.00 13.08
C ILE A 126 -14.81 7.53 12.88
N LEU A 127 -15.56 7.30 11.82
CA LEU A 127 -16.01 5.98 11.39
C LEU A 127 -15.17 5.53 10.20
N LYS A 128 -14.66 4.29 10.27
CA LYS A 128 -13.94 3.63 9.18
C LYS A 128 -14.53 2.24 8.95
N PRO A 129 -14.67 1.78 7.70
CA PRO A 129 -15.11 0.41 7.45
C PRO A 129 -14.04 -0.59 7.93
N VAL A 130 -14.48 -1.72 8.45
CA VAL A 130 -13.58 -2.81 8.84
C VAL A 130 -12.84 -3.36 7.62
N THR A 131 -13.50 -3.41 6.47
CA THR A 131 -12.99 -4.00 5.22
C THR A 131 -12.08 -3.08 4.41
N GLY A 132 -12.04 -1.80 4.63
CA GLY A 132 -11.23 -0.86 3.84
C GLY A 132 -11.92 -0.32 2.57
N GLY A 133 -11.27 0.63 1.90
CA GLY A 133 -11.67 1.15 0.58
C GLY A 133 -12.64 2.34 0.60
N GLN A 134 -13.34 2.61 1.67
CA GLN A 134 -14.25 3.75 1.79
C GLN A 134 -13.60 4.94 2.50
N HIS A 135 -14.20 6.13 2.34
CA HIS A 135 -13.78 7.35 3.00
C HIS A 135 -14.05 7.30 4.51
N THR A 136 -13.22 8.02 5.25
CA THR A 136 -13.42 8.26 6.68
C THR A 136 -14.45 9.37 6.86
N ILE A 137 -15.43 9.16 7.75
CA ILE A 137 -16.45 10.16 8.07
C ILE A 137 -16.48 10.44 9.58
N GLU A 138 -16.91 11.64 9.98
CA GLU A 138 -17.11 11.97 11.40
C GLU A 138 -18.38 11.30 11.92
N GLY A 139 -18.35 10.82 13.15
CA GLY A 139 -19.50 10.22 13.81
C GLY A 139 -19.13 9.21 14.88
N ASN A 140 -20.13 8.78 15.62
CA ASN A 140 -20.00 7.80 16.70
C ASN A 140 -21.05 6.69 16.65
N THR A 141 -21.85 6.66 15.59
CA THR A 141 -22.95 5.67 15.40
C THR A 141 -22.98 5.21 13.96
N ALA A 142 -23.09 3.91 13.75
CA ALA A 142 -23.19 3.25 12.44
C ALA A 142 -24.35 2.26 12.43
N VAL A 143 -24.79 1.84 11.23
CA VAL A 143 -25.88 0.86 11.04
C VAL A 143 -25.42 -0.58 11.35
N TYR A 144 -24.12 -0.84 11.24
CA TYR A 144 -23.49 -2.14 11.49
C TYR A 144 -22.10 -1.92 12.12
N PRO A 145 -21.51 -2.92 12.77
CA PRO A 145 -20.21 -2.75 13.41
C PRO A 145 -19.16 -2.22 12.45
N CYS A 146 -18.51 -1.13 12.83
CA CYS A 146 -17.40 -0.52 12.10
C CYS A 146 -16.28 -0.14 13.09
N ILE A 147 -15.15 0.31 12.56
CA ILE A 147 -14.09 0.89 13.37
C ILE A 147 -14.52 2.31 13.76
N ILE A 148 -14.77 2.53 15.05
CA ILE A 148 -14.97 3.85 15.64
C ILE A 148 -13.66 4.23 16.32
N GLN A 149 -13.02 5.29 15.82
CA GLN A 149 -11.69 5.68 16.28
C GLN A 149 -11.69 7.14 16.72
N GLN A 150 -10.95 7.44 17.78
CA GLN A 150 -10.73 8.81 18.23
C GLN A 150 -10.18 9.65 17.07
N LYS A 151 -10.78 10.81 16.83
CA LYS A 151 -10.28 11.80 15.88
C LYS A 151 -9.06 12.50 16.48
N ILE A 152 -7.92 12.35 15.85
CA ILE A 152 -6.71 13.11 16.18
C ILE A 152 -6.64 14.31 15.25
N THR A 153 -6.48 15.50 15.80
CA THR A 153 -6.28 16.73 15.04
C THR A 153 -4.81 17.10 15.05
N GLY A 154 -4.22 17.28 13.89
CA GLY A 154 -2.79 17.56 13.77
C GLY A 154 -2.31 17.49 12.34
N LYS A 155 -1.03 17.21 12.13
CA LYS A 155 -0.41 17.09 10.82
C LYS A 155 -0.49 15.66 10.30
N ASN A 156 -0.89 15.50 9.04
CA ASN A 156 -0.86 14.20 8.38
C ASN A 156 0.59 13.85 7.99
N LYS A 157 1.10 12.74 8.49
CA LYS A 157 2.42 12.23 8.13
C LYS A 157 2.28 10.88 7.43
N ARG A 158 3.12 10.66 6.42
CA ARG A 158 3.18 9.38 5.70
C ARG A 158 4.62 8.88 5.60
N LEU A 159 4.84 7.64 6.01
CA LEU A 159 6.12 6.96 5.96
C LEU A 159 6.07 5.80 4.98
N TYR A 160 6.77 5.92 3.85
CA TYR A 160 7.04 4.79 2.95
C TYR A 160 8.21 3.98 3.48
N VAL A 161 8.06 2.66 3.46
CA VAL A 161 9.13 1.71 3.75
C VAL A 161 9.24 0.74 2.57
N ILE A 162 10.47 0.55 2.08
CA ILE A 162 10.82 -0.30 0.95
C ILE A 162 12.05 -1.10 1.39
N ASN A 163 11.86 -2.32 1.88
CA ASN A 163 12.89 -3.06 2.62
C ASN A 163 13.49 -2.17 3.74
N ASP A 164 14.79 -1.87 3.66
CA ASP A 164 15.48 -1.02 4.64
C ASP A 164 15.39 0.48 4.34
N LYS A 165 14.97 0.86 3.13
CA LYS A 165 14.83 2.27 2.74
C LYS A 165 13.52 2.85 3.23
N HIS A 166 13.54 4.15 3.52
CA HIS A 166 12.36 4.87 3.94
C HIS A 166 12.32 6.29 3.39
N PHE A 167 11.11 6.84 3.27
CA PHE A 167 10.83 8.22 2.86
C PHE A 167 9.66 8.74 3.68
N ALA A 168 9.84 9.89 4.30
CA ALA A 168 8.80 10.50 5.14
C ALA A 168 8.28 11.80 4.52
N PHE A 169 6.96 11.98 4.60
CA PHE A 169 6.27 13.13 4.03
C PHE A 169 5.20 13.66 4.98
N GLU A 170 4.93 14.95 4.88
CA GLU A 170 3.74 15.57 5.44
C GLU A 170 2.76 15.88 4.32
N VAL A 171 1.49 15.54 4.53
CA VAL A 171 0.39 15.90 3.62
C VAL A 171 -0.34 17.09 4.22
N VAL A 172 -0.18 18.25 3.61
CA VAL A 172 -0.83 19.49 4.03
C VAL A 172 -2.22 19.54 3.42
N THR A 173 -3.26 19.56 4.26
CA THR A 173 -4.66 19.57 3.85
C THR A 173 -5.54 20.14 4.97
N ASP A 174 -6.62 20.81 4.60
CA ASP A 174 -7.67 21.28 5.50
C ASP A 174 -8.84 20.27 5.62
N LYS A 175 -8.79 19.15 4.89
CA LYS A 175 -9.84 18.13 4.89
C LYS A 175 -9.50 16.95 5.80
N LEU A 176 -10.54 16.29 6.30
CA LEU A 176 -10.40 15.05 7.07
C LEU A 176 -9.72 13.94 6.24
N ASP A 177 -10.07 13.84 4.97
CA ASP A 177 -9.43 12.95 4.01
C ASP A 177 -8.79 13.81 2.90
N TYR A 178 -7.46 13.80 2.80
CA TYR A 178 -6.73 14.60 1.83
C TYR A 178 -7.08 14.24 0.37
N ARG A 179 -7.65 13.06 0.13
CA ARG A 179 -8.12 12.65 -1.21
C ARG A 179 -9.29 13.49 -1.70
N ASP A 180 -10.03 14.12 -0.78
CA ASP A 180 -11.14 15.00 -1.05
C ASP A 180 -10.70 16.48 -1.17
N ASP A 181 -9.38 16.72 -1.07
CA ASP A 181 -8.81 18.06 -1.11
C ASP A 181 -7.92 18.25 -2.35
N PRO A 182 -8.45 18.88 -3.42
CA PRO A 182 -7.65 19.17 -4.61
C PRO A 182 -6.53 20.20 -4.36
N ALA A 183 -6.58 20.95 -3.24
CA ALA A 183 -5.54 21.89 -2.82
C ALA A 183 -4.47 21.24 -1.94
N SER A 184 -4.63 19.94 -1.61
CA SER A 184 -3.64 19.25 -0.80
C SER A 184 -2.26 19.28 -1.44
N SER A 185 -1.23 19.43 -0.62
CA SER A 185 0.17 19.42 -1.05
C SER A 185 0.99 18.43 -0.22
N VAL A 186 2.11 18.03 -0.76
CA VAL A 186 3.03 17.07 -0.12
C VAL A 186 4.38 17.75 0.06
N ILE A 187 4.95 17.66 1.25
CA ILE A 187 6.29 18.15 1.56
C ILE A 187 7.13 17.03 2.18
N VAL A 188 8.42 17.03 1.93
CA VAL A 188 9.36 16.12 2.58
C VAL A 188 9.48 16.50 4.06
N THR A 189 9.46 15.50 4.94
CA THR A 189 9.60 15.69 6.39
C THR A 189 10.47 14.60 6.99
N GLU A 190 10.66 14.64 8.30
CA GLU A 190 11.36 13.62 9.05
C GLU A 190 10.41 12.93 10.05
N ILE A 191 10.70 11.68 10.33
CA ILE A 191 10.13 10.88 11.41
C ILE A 191 11.30 10.32 12.19
N ASP A 192 11.18 10.23 13.50
CA ASP A 192 12.25 9.74 14.36
C ASP A 192 12.61 8.27 14.06
N ASN A 193 13.88 7.92 14.24
CA ASN A 193 14.39 6.58 13.94
C ASN A 193 13.72 5.47 14.77
N VAL A 194 13.28 5.76 15.99
CA VAL A 194 12.59 4.77 16.84
C VAL A 194 11.26 4.39 16.22
N THR A 195 10.50 5.37 15.75
CA THR A 195 9.23 5.14 15.04
C THR A 195 9.46 4.39 13.72
N ILE A 196 10.48 4.78 12.95
CA ILE A 196 10.82 4.09 11.68
C ILE A 196 11.12 2.61 11.94
N GLU A 197 11.95 2.28 12.92
CA GLU A 197 12.29 0.88 13.24
C GLU A 197 11.07 0.09 13.75
N LYS A 198 10.19 0.69 14.54
CA LYS A 198 8.92 0.06 14.94
C LYS A 198 8.04 -0.25 13.73
N VAL A 199 7.96 0.65 12.75
CA VAL A 199 7.20 0.42 11.52
C VAL A 199 7.82 -0.69 10.69
N LYS A 200 9.14 -0.75 10.55
CA LYS A 200 9.82 -1.88 9.87
C LYS A 200 9.51 -3.21 10.55
N HIS A 201 9.57 -3.26 11.89
CA HIS A 201 9.19 -4.46 12.66
C HIS A 201 7.72 -4.82 12.47
N LEU A 202 6.81 -3.84 12.46
CA LEU A 202 5.40 -4.06 12.16
C LEU A 202 5.24 -4.69 10.77
N MET A 203 5.85 -4.11 9.75
CA MET A 203 5.77 -4.62 8.39
C MET A 203 6.35 -6.03 8.28
N HIS A 204 7.48 -6.30 8.91
CA HIS A 204 8.06 -7.65 8.95
C HIS A 204 7.08 -8.67 9.58
N ARG A 205 6.43 -8.33 10.71
CA ARG A 205 5.41 -9.20 11.34
C ARG A 205 4.19 -9.44 10.46
N LEU A 206 3.89 -8.52 9.53
CA LEU A 206 2.80 -8.61 8.55
C LEU A 206 3.24 -9.26 7.23
N ASN A 207 4.48 -9.74 7.12
CA ASN A 207 5.10 -10.21 5.88
C ASN A 207 5.09 -9.15 4.76
N LEU A 208 5.27 -7.89 5.13
CA LEU A 208 5.37 -6.76 4.22
C LEU A 208 6.82 -6.30 4.11
N ASN A 209 7.25 -6.00 2.89
CA ASN A 209 8.52 -5.36 2.60
C ASN A 209 8.37 -4.11 1.70
N PHE A 210 7.12 -3.77 1.35
CA PHE A 210 6.76 -2.51 0.70
C PHE A 210 5.40 -2.04 1.22
N GLY A 211 5.33 -0.77 1.62
CA GLY A 211 4.09 -0.14 2.06
C GLY A 211 4.26 1.30 2.48
N ALA A 212 3.15 1.93 2.86
CA ALA A 212 3.14 3.25 3.45
C ALA A 212 2.28 3.26 4.72
N SER A 213 2.86 3.76 5.81
CA SER A 213 2.17 3.94 7.08
C SER A 213 1.72 5.38 7.24
N ASP A 214 0.48 5.56 7.66
CA ASP A 214 -0.15 6.85 7.88
C ASP A 214 -0.19 7.18 9.37
N PHE A 215 0.12 8.43 9.69
CA PHE A 215 0.14 8.96 11.05
C PHE A 215 -0.57 10.31 11.11
N MET A 216 -1.08 10.65 12.30
CA MET A 216 -1.36 12.02 12.71
C MET A 216 -0.32 12.44 13.73
N GLU A 217 0.21 13.67 13.62
CA GLU A 217 1.13 14.27 14.58
C GLU A 217 0.45 15.45 15.28
N ASP A 218 0.30 15.35 16.60
CA ASP A 218 -0.16 16.43 17.45
C ASP A 218 0.92 16.84 18.47
N GLU A 219 0.55 17.63 19.49
CA GLU A 219 1.47 18.06 20.55
C GLU A 219 2.01 16.90 21.40
N GLU A 220 1.30 15.77 21.42
CA GLU A 220 1.72 14.57 22.15
C GLU A 220 2.61 13.65 21.31
N GLY A 221 2.77 13.90 20.00
CA GLY A 221 3.60 13.17 19.06
C GLY A 221 2.83 12.40 17.99
N LEU A 222 3.45 11.34 17.47
CA LEU A 222 2.91 10.57 16.33
C LEU A 222 1.91 9.50 16.78
N TRP A 223 0.73 9.51 16.15
CA TRP A 223 -0.33 8.52 16.29
C TRP A 223 -0.42 7.68 15.03
N TYR A 224 -0.10 6.40 15.13
CA TYR A 224 -0.20 5.46 14.02
C TYR A 224 -1.66 5.17 13.66
N LEU A 225 -2.01 5.26 12.39
CA LEU A 225 -3.37 5.04 11.88
C LEU A 225 -3.52 3.71 11.14
N GLU A 226 -2.70 3.48 10.13
CA GLU A 226 -2.73 2.26 9.30
C GLU A 226 -1.46 2.10 8.46
N THR A 227 -1.28 0.91 7.88
CA THR A 227 -0.27 0.64 6.85
C THR A 227 -0.96 0.15 5.59
N ASN A 228 -0.73 0.85 4.47
CA ASN A 228 -1.22 0.52 3.15
C ASN A 228 -0.20 -0.34 2.40
N THR A 229 -0.63 -1.50 1.89
CA THR A 229 0.23 -2.48 1.19
C THR A 229 0.42 -2.20 -0.29
N ASN A 230 -0.43 -1.33 -0.86
CA ASN A 230 -0.36 -0.90 -2.25
C ASN A 230 -0.61 0.62 -2.34
N PRO A 231 0.28 1.43 -1.72
CA PRO A 231 0.07 2.87 -1.61
C PRO A 231 0.18 3.57 -2.95
N MET A 232 -0.53 4.69 -3.08
CA MET A 232 -0.30 5.66 -4.14
C MET A 232 0.95 6.47 -3.78
N PHE A 233 1.85 6.74 -4.75
CA PHE A 233 3.12 7.40 -4.45
C PHE A 233 3.53 8.50 -5.44
N VAL A 234 2.83 8.70 -6.54
CA VAL A 234 3.23 9.68 -7.59
C VAL A 234 3.43 11.09 -7.05
N ALA A 235 2.49 11.60 -6.23
CA ALA A 235 2.60 12.94 -5.66
C ALA A 235 3.81 13.06 -4.71
N PHE A 236 4.12 12.00 -3.99
CA PHE A 236 5.24 11.89 -3.07
C PHE A 236 6.58 11.74 -3.81
N ASP A 237 6.61 10.92 -4.85
CA ASP A 237 7.80 10.69 -5.67
C ASP A 237 8.29 11.96 -6.37
N LYS A 238 7.36 12.84 -6.79
CA LYS A 238 7.69 14.17 -7.34
C LYS A 238 8.48 15.03 -6.35
N GLN A 239 8.19 14.96 -5.05
CA GLN A 239 8.87 15.75 -4.02
C GLN A 239 10.32 15.31 -3.77
N VAL A 240 10.64 14.08 -4.16
CA VAL A 240 11.98 13.51 -4.04
C VAL A 240 12.62 13.21 -5.40
N GLU A 241 12.16 13.87 -6.46
CA GLU A 241 12.75 13.81 -7.81
C GLU A 241 12.92 12.39 -8.35
N GLY A 242 11.90 11.53 -8.14
CA GLY A 242 11.87 10.15 -8.60
C GLY A 242 12.70 9.16 -7.74
N LYS A 243 13.21 9.60 -6.59
CA LYS A 243 14.01 8.72 -5.71
C LYS A 243 13.20 7.57 -5.13
N LEU A 244 11.91 7.78 -4.88
CA LEU A 244 11.01 6.73 -4.39
C LEU A 244 10.80 5.64 -5.46
N SER A 245 10.50 6.00 -6.70
CA SER A 245 10.38 5.06 -7.83
C SER A 245 11.68 4.30 -8.09
N LYS A 246 12.83 4.99 -8.04
CA LYS A 246 14.15 4.35 -8.15
C LYS A 246 14.39 3.33 -7.04
N ALA A 247 14.04 3.69 -5.79
CA ALA A 247 14.16 2.79 -4.66
C ALA A 247 13.26 1.55 -4.82
N ILE A 248 12.00 1.72 -5.26
CA ILE A 248 11.09 0.61 -5.56
C ILE A 248 11.74 -0.36 -6.57
N ARG A 249 12.35 0.14 -7.64
CA ARG A 249 13.00 -0.73 -8.62
C ARG A 249 14.27 -1.40 -8.08
N GLN A 250 15.11 -0.66 -7.37
CA GLN A 250 16.39 -1.17 -6.85
C GLN A 250 16.19 -2.21 -5.76
N GLU A 251 15.33 -1.91 -4.77
CA GLU A 251 15.09 -2.80 -3.63
C GLU A 251 14.31 -4.07 -4.01
N LEU A 252 13.63 -4.10 -5.15
CA LEU A 252 12.99 -5.32 -5.66
C LEU A 252 14.02 -6.45 -5.89
N ASN A 253 15.25 -6.12 -6.23
CA ASN A 253 16.33 -7.11 -6.42
C ASN A 253 16.96 -7.57 -5.09
N ASN A 254 16.64 -6.92 -3.97
CA ASN A 254 17.21 -7.20 -2.65
C ASN A 254 16.26 -8.00 -1.72
N ILE A 255 15.15 -8.51 -2.28
CA ILE A 255 14.14 -9.30 -1.55
C ILE A 255 14.57 -10.76 -1.39
#